data_363491abdd30f1be7b1683b6caa98fd9
#
_entry.id   363491abdd30f1be7b1683b6caa98fd9
#
_cell.length_a   1.000
_cell.length_b   1.000
_cell.length_c   1.000
_cell.angle_alpha   90.00
_cell.angle_beta   90.00
_cell.angle_gamma   90.00
#
_symmetry.space_group_name_H-M   'P 1'
#
loop_
_entity.id
_entity.type
_entity.pdbx_description
1 polymer ?
#
loop_
_entity_poly.entity_id
_entity_poly.type
_entity_poly.pdbx_seq_one_letter_code
_entity_poly.pdbx_strand_id
1 'polypeptide(L)'
;MKKIATLCVGLVAGVILAGAAFAQALPDLGGKTVVVVTENAYFPLQFVDPKTSQPAGWEYDAMAELAKRLNFKVEYQNTSWDAMIQAVSGKQYDIGMTGITIKDDRKEKVDFSDPYMKSEIFMLVRGDESRFTDAKSFAADEKLLVGAQAGTSPFYVAVYNVLDGNEANPRIKLMETFAATVEALKSGDVDLVLTDSAAGKAISDGSDGKLKMIGEPLQAEEFGFIFPKGSDLVAPINAGIAALKADGTFDKITQKWFVDYKP
;
A
#
# COMPACT_ATOMS: atom_id res chain seq x y z
N MET A 1 -71.52 -22.90 44.04
CA MET A 1 -71.37 -22.51 42.65
C MET A 1 -69.95 -22.05 42.49
N LYS A 2 -69.05 -22.89 41.98
CA LYS A 2 -67.62 -22.59 41.75
C LYS A 2 -67.40 -22.36 40.26
N LYS A 3 -66.97 -21.19 39.87
CA LYS A 3 -66.61 -20.86 38.51
C LYS A 3 -65.14 -21.29 38.28
N ILE A 4 -64.94 -22.17 37.32
CA ILE A 4 -63.60 -22.55 36.81
C ILE A 4 -63.23 -21.60 35.70
N ALA A 5 -62.12 -20.87 35.86
CA ALA A 5 -61.54 -20.03 34.82
C ALA A 5 -60.46 -20.84 34.07
N THR A 6 -60.68 -21.06 32.77
CA THR A 6 -59.74 -21.76 31.88
C THR A 6 -58.75 -20.73 31.36
N LEU A 7 -57.44 -20.94 31.66
CA LEU A 7 -56.33 -20.10 31.20
C LEU A 7 -55.81 -20.70 29.90
N CYS A 8 -56.04 -20.01 28.78
CA CYS A 8 -55.40 -20.34 27.48
C CYS A 8 -54.00 -19.76 27.43
N VAL A 9 -52.97 -20.62 27.49
CA VAL A 9 -51.60 -20.25 27.24
C VAL A 9 -51.37 -20.34 25.73
N GLY A 10 -51.28 -19.18 25.06
CA GLY A 10 -50.90 -19.10 23.68
C GLY A 10 -49.39 -19.22 23.51
N LEU A 11 -48.90 -20.28 22.87
CA LEU A 11 -47.52 -20.51 22.51
C LEU A 11 -47.22 -19.71 21.22
N VAL A 12 -46.55 -18.58 21.31
CA VAL A 12 -46.03 -17.85 20.16
C VAL A 12 -44.67 -18.48 19.78
N ALA A 13 -44.68 -19.32 18.76
CA ALA A 13 -43.47 -19.82 18.13
C ALA A 13 -42.85 -18.72 17.29
N GLY A 14 -41.82 -18.04 17.82
CA GLY A 14 -40.99 -17.09 17.06
C GLY A 14 -40.14 -17.85 16.05
N VAL A 15 -40.45 -17.72 14.77
CA VAL A 15 -39.60 -18.21 13.68
C VAL A 15 -38.45 -17.23 13.56
N ILE A 16 -37.25 -17.59 14.07
CA ILE A 16 -36.01 -16.92 13.83
C ILE A 16 -35.58 -17.26 12.38
N LEU A 17 -35.89 -16.41 11.41
CA LEU A 17 -35.28 -16.45 10.10
C LEU A 17 -33.81 -16.02 10.25
N ALA A 18 -32.92 -16.99 10.44
CA ALA A 18 -31.51 -16.80 10.26
C ALA A 18 -31.30 -16.50 8.78
N GLY A 19 -31.14 -15.23 8.46
CA GLY A 19 -30.74 -14.79 7.11
C GLY A 19 -29.37 -15.39 6.82
N ALA A 20 -29.33 -16.48 6.04
CA ALA A 20 -28.11 -16.94 5.41
C ALA A 20 -27.66 -15.82 4.47
N ALA A 21 -26.63 -15.06 4.84
CA ALA A 21 -25.93 -14.20 3.93
C ALA A 21 -25.36 -15.13 2.84
N PHE A 22 -26.00 -15.15 1.68
CA PHE A 22 -25.44 -15.79 0.50
C PHE A 22 -24.14 -15.05 0.20
N ALA A 23 -22.98 -15.66 0.51
CA ALA A 23 -21.72 -15.18 0.00
C ALA A 23 -21.83 -15.17 -1.53
N GLN A 24 -21.91 -13.99 -2.10
CA GLN A 24 -21.98 -13.84 -3.57
C GLN A 24 -20.73 -14.51 -4.12
N ALA A 25 -20.92 -15.44 -5.09
CA ALA A 25 -19.79 -16.10 -5.74
C ALA A 25 -18.89 -15.03 -6.40
N LEU A 26 -17.59 -15.15 -6.19
CA LEU A 26 -16.63 -14.24 -6.80
C LEU A 26 -16.67 -14.40 -8.33
N PRO A 27 -16.42 -13.31 -9.09
CA PRO A 27 -16.29 -13.36 -10.53
C PRO A 27 -15.20 -14.37 -10.96
N ASP A 28 -15.48 -15.15 -12.01
CA ASP A 28 -14.51 -16.07 -12.62
C ASP A 28 -13.95 -15.44 -13.90
N LEU A 29 -12.65 -15.20 -13.97
CA LEU A 29 -11.96 -14.61 -15.11
C LEU A 29 -11.52 -15.66 -16.16
N GLY A 30 -11.96 -16.94 -16.01
CA GLY A 30 -11.82 -17.97 -17.03
C GLY A 30 -10.39 -18.40 -17.34
N GLY A 31 -9.46 -18.23 -16.42
CA GLY A 31 -8.04 -18.59 -16.63
C GLY A 31 -7.27 -17.66 -17.56
N LYS A 32 -7.80 -16.46 -17.89
CA LYS A 32 -7.10 -15.48 -18.74
C LYS A 32 -5.76 -15.07 -18.12
N THR A 33 -4.78 -14.71 -18.93
CA THR A 33 -3.54 -14.11 -18.47
C THR A 33 -3.75 -12.62 -18.27
N VAL A 34 -3.30 -12.09 -17.12
CA VAL A 34 -3.30 -10.68 -16.74
C VAL A 34 -1.86 -10.24 -16.55
N VAL A 35 -1.44 -9.22 -17.30
CA VAL A 35 -0.09 -8.67 -17.21
C VAL A 35 -0.05 -7.61 -16.12
N VAL A 36 0.74 -7.88 -15.07
CA VAL A 36 0.88 -7.01 -13.90
C VAL A 36 2.26 -6.39 -13.90
N VAL A 37 2.33 -5.06 -13.85
CA VAL A 37 3.60 -4.32 -13.82
C VAL A 37 3.90 -3.77 -12.43
N THR A 38 5.17 -3.81 -12.04
CA THR A 38 5.69 -3.30 -10.77
C THR A 38 7.09 -2.72 -10.92
N GLU A 39 7.61 -2.03 -9.90
CA GLU A 39 8.97 -1.51 -9.87
C GLU A 39 9.97 -2.44 -9.16
N ASN A 40 9.52 -3.27 -8.22
CA ASN A 40 10.34 -4.15 -7.37
C ASN A 40 11.38 -3.42 -6.50
N ALA A 41 11.05 -2.23 -6.02
CA ALA A 41 11.98 -1.38 -5.27
C ALA A 41 11.40 -0.79 -3.98
N TYR A 42 10.25 -1.31 -3.50
CA TYR A 42 9.53 -0.79 -2.35
C TYR A 42 9.28 -1.86 -1.29
N PHE A 43 10.32 -2.17 -0.50
CA PHE A 43 10.23 -3.10 0.64
C PHE A 43 9.28 -2.56 1.72
N PRO A 44 8.41 -3.38 2.31
CA PRO A 44 8.15 -4.80 2.05
C PRO A 44 6.94 -5.07 1.12
N LEU A 45 6.45 -4.05 0.39
CA LEU A 45 5.31 -4.18 -0.53
C LEU A 45 5.67 -5.03 -1.75
N GLN A 46 6.76 -4.67 -2.44
CA GLN A 46 7.31 -5.41 -3.56
C GLN A 46 8.81 -5.09 -3.72
N PHE A 47 9.61 -6.12 -3.78
CA PHE A 47 11.08 -6.01 -3.81
C PHE A 47 11.70 -7.29 -4.33
N VAL A 48 12.99 -7.23 -4.64
CA VAL A 48 13.79 -8.44 -4.90
C VAL A 48 14.32 -8.94 -3.56
N ASP A 49 13.87 -10.11 -3.13
CA ASP A 49 14.30 -10.72 -1.86
C ASP A 49 15.81 -11.03 -1.91
N PRO A 50 16.63 -10.45 -1.03
CA PRO A 50 18.09 -10.67 -1.03
C PRO A 50 18.49 -12.11 -0.74
N LYS A 51 17.63 -12.91 -0.08
CA LYS A 51 17.89 -14.31 0.26
C LYS A 51 17.68 -15.25 -0.91
N THR A 52 16.70 -14.96 -1.76
CA THR A 52 16.29 -15.83 -2.86
C THR A 52 16.60 -15.27 -4.23
N SER A 53 16.90 -13.97 -4.33
CA SER A 53 17.02 -13.20 -5.57
C SER A 53 15.76 -13.25 -6.44
N GLN A 54 14.60 -13.49 -5.82
CA GLN A 54 13.31 -13.55 -6.51
C GLN A 54 12.43 -12.37 -6.10
N PRO A 55 11.52 -11.91 -6.98
CA PRO A 55 10.49 -10.94 -6.62
C PRO A 55 9.61 -11.46 -5.48
N ALA A 56 9.36 -10.61 -4.49
CA ALA A 56 8.62 -10.95 -3.29
C ALA A 56 7.96 -9.71 -2.67
N GLY A 57 7.05 -9.92 -1.72
CA GLY A 57 6.43 -8.86 -0.94
C GLY A 57 4.92 -9.00 -0.80
N TRP A 58 4.35 -8.08 -0.06
CA TRP A 58 2.93 -8.08 0.27
C TRP A 58 2.03 -8.06 -0.97
N GLU A 59 2.36 -7.22 -1.96
CA GLU A 59 1.56 -7.08 -3.18
C GLU A 59 1.63 -8.32 -4.07
N TYR A 60 2.77 -9.03 -4.08
CA TYR A 60 2.88 -10.31 -4.79
C TYR A 60 1.98 -11.38 -4.19
N ASP A 61 1.98 -11.52 -2.86
CA ASP A 61 1.12 -12.50 -2.18
C ASP A 61 -0.37 -12.12 -2.33
N ALA A 62 -0.70 -10.83 -2.23
CA ALA A 62 -2.06 -10.33 -2.44
C ALA A 62 -2.56 -10.61 -3.86
N MET A 63 -1.73 -10.33 -4.88
CA MET A 63 -2.07 -10.59 -6.28
C MET A 63 -2.19 -12.09 -6.57
N ALA A 64 -1.34 -12.93 -5.98
CA ALA A 64 -1.44 -14.37 -6.11
C ALA A 64 -2.75 -14.94 -5.52
N GLU A 65 -3.18 -14.44 -4.36
CA GLU A 65 -4.47 -14.83 -3.77
C GLU A 65 -5.67 -14.30 -4.58
N LEU A 66 -5.58 -13.09 -5.15
CA LEU A 66 -6.59 -12.58 -6.08
C LEU A 66 -6.67 -13.46 -7.34
N ALA A 67 -5.52 -13.80 -7.94
CA ALA A 67 -5.45 -14.65 -9.12
C ALA A 67 -6.08 -16.03 -8.90
N LYS A 68 -5.78 -16.64 -7.76
CA LYS A 68 -6.34 -17.93 -7.36
C LYS A 68 -7.86 -17.86 -7.20
N ARG A 69 -8.39 -16.83 -6.52
CA ARG A 69 -9.82 -16.71 -6.21
C ARG A 69 -10.67 -16.29 -7.40
N LEU A 70 -10.11 -15.48 -8.29
CA LEU A 70 -10.78 -14.96 -9.47
C LEU A 70 -10.47 -15.78 -10.74
N ASN A 71 -9.70 -16.87 -10.60
CA ASN A 71 -9.32 -17.77 -11.70
C ASN A 71 -8.68 -17.03 -12.88
N PHE A 72 -7.51 -16.38 -12.64
CA PHE A 72 -6.67 -15.82 -13.69
C PHE A 72 -5.20 -16.18 -13.47
N LYS A 73 -4.37 -16.02 -14.51
CA LYS A 73 -2.92 -16.21 -14.45
C LYS A 73 -2.24 -14.85 -14.43
N VAL A 74 -1.18 -14.70 -13.63
CA VAL A 74 -0.41 -13.47 -13.57
C VAL A 74 0.87 -13.63 -14.38
N GLU A 75 1.14 -12.65 -15.24
CA GLU A 75 2.44 -12.43 -15.87
C GLU A 75 3.02 -11.12 -15.31
N TYR A 76 4.14 -11.19 -14.57
CA TYR A 76 4.76 -10.02 -13.99
C TYR A 76 5.76 -9.38 -14.94
N GLN A 77 5.72 -8.05 -15.01
CA GLN A 77 6.64 -7.21 -15.76
C GLN A 77 7.21 -6.11 -14.85
N ASN A 78 8.39 -5.61 -15.18
CA ASN A 78 9.01 -4.51 -14.44
C ASN A 78 9.04 -3.23 -15.29
N THR A 79 8.82 -2.09 -14.63
CA THR A 79 9.05 -0.76 -15.19
C THR A 79 9.52 0.19 -14.09
N SER A 80 10.08 1.33 -14.44
CA SER A 80 10.38 2.39 -13.48
C SER A 80 9.10 3.11 -13.01
N TRP A 81 9.16 3.75 -11.85
CA TRP A 81 8.03 4.50 -11.31
C TRP A 81 7.56 5.62 -12.26
N ASP A 82 8.48 6.37 -12.85
CA ASP A 82 8.18 7.50 -13.75
C ASP A 82 7.40 7.07 -15.02
N ALA A 83 7.62 5.84 -15.50
CA ALA A 83 6.91 5.28 -16.63
C ALA A 83 5.58 4.58 -16.26
N MET A 84 5.39 4.18 -15.00
CA MET A 84 4.33 3.28 -14.54
C MET A 84 2.92 3.74 -14.95
N ILE A 85 2.53 4.94 -14.53
CA ILE A 85 1.15 5.43 -14.76
C ILE A 85 0.88 5.60 -16.24
N GLN A 86 1.87 6.09 -17.01
CA GLN A 86 1.71 6.28 -18.46
C GLN A 86 1.62 4.95 -19.19
N ALA A 87 2.42 3.95 -18.82
CA ALA A 87 2.41 2.63 -19.43
C ALA A 87 1.08 1.91 -19.20
N VAL A 88 0.53 1.96 -17.97
CA VAL A 88 -0.79 1.41 -17.67
C VAL A 88 -1.89 2.19 -18.40
N SER A 89 -1.87 3.52 -18.36
CA SER A 89 -2.83 4.37 -19.09
C SER A 89 -2.81 4.08 -20.60
N GLY A 90 -1.64 3.81 -21.16
CA GLY A 90 -1.43 3.42 -22.56
C GLY A 90 -1.80 1.96 -22.88
N LYS A 91 -2.34 1.21 -21.94
CA LYS A 91 -2.74 -0.21 -22.10
C LYS A 91 -1.59 -1.16 -22.45
N GLN A 92 -0.36 -0.82 -22.05
CA GLN A 92 0.78 -1.73 -22.19
C GLN A 92 0.70 -2.87 -21.14
N TYR A 93 0.05 -2.61 -20.02
CA TYR A 93 -0.18 -3.55 -18.93
C TYR A 93 -1.62 -3.48 -18.45
N ASP A 94 -2.11 -4.58 -17.88
CA ASP A 94 -3.49 -4.69 -17.41
C ASP A 94 -3.65 -4.10 -15.99
N ILE A 95 -2.64 -4.28 -15.13
CA ILE A 95 -2.63 -3.84 -13.74
C ILE A 95 -1.25 -3.27 -13.40
N GLY A 96 -1.21 -2.14 -12.68
CA GLY A 96 -0.01 -1.64 -12.03
C GLY A 96 -0.09 -1.78 -10.52
N MET A 97 1.01 -2.22 -9.87
CA MET A 97 1.13 -2.35 -8.43
C MET A 97 2.52 -1.90 -7.96
N THR A 98 2.59 -0.93 -7.06
CA THR A 98 3.83 -0.47 -6.42
C THR A 98 3.54 0.51 -5.26
N GLY A 99 2.58 0.17 -4.38
CA GLY A 99 2.17 1.09 -3.31
C GLY A 99 1.61 2.39 -3.86
N ILE A 100 0.71 2.32 -4.85
CA ILE A 100 0.27 3.51 -5.58
C ILE A 100 -0.83 4.23 -4.80
N THR A 101 -0.51 5.41 -4.27
CA THR A 101 -1.47 6.26 -3.56
C THR A 101 -2.60 6.68 -4.49
N ILE A 102 -3.82 6.49 -4.04
CA ILE A 102 -5.04 6.92 -4.72
C ILE A 102 -5.13 8.44 -4.63
N LYS A 103 -4.99 9.15 -5.78
CA LYS A 103 -5.02 10.61 -5.87
C LYS A 103 -5.83 11.04 -7.09
N ASP A 104 -6.45 12.21 -7.03
CA ASP A 104 -7.35 12.67 -8.09
C ASP A 104 -6.62 12.95 -9.40
N ASP A 105 -5.43 13.53 -9.36
CA ASP A 105 -4.58 13.74 -10.54
C ASP A 105 -4.20 12.43 -11.25
N ARG A 106 -4.03 11.35 -10.49
CA ARG A 106 -3.78 9.99 -11.03
C ARG A 106 -5.06 9.36 -11.57
N LYS A 107 -6.21 9.57 -10.89
CA LYS A 107 -7.51 9.11 -11.36
C LYS A 107 -7.93 9.71 -12.71
N GLU A 108 -7.40 10.86 -13.08
CA GLU A 108 -7.61 11.40 -14.43
C GLU A 108 -7.04 10.51 -15.54
N LYS A 109 -5.95 9.79 -15.25
CA LYS A 109 -5.17 9.00 -16.23
C LYS A 109 -5.47 7.51 -16.20
N VAL A 110 -5.77 6.97 -15.02
CA VAL A 110 -5.97 5.54 -14.77
C VAL A 110 -7.19 5.33 -13.87
N ASP A 111 -7.74 4.11 -13.87
CA ASP A 111 -8.71 3.70 -12.86
C ASP A 111 -7.99 3.04 -11.68
N PHE A 112 -8.58 3.12 -10.52
CA PHE A 112 -8.07 2.49 -9.30
C PHE A 112 -8.99 1.38 -8.83
N SER A 113 -8.41 0.38 -8.17
CA SER A 113 -9.18 -0.51 -7.31
C SER A 113 -9.69 0.25 -6.07
N ASP A 114 -10.59 -0.40 -5.32
CA ASP A 114 -10.80 -0.06 -3.93
C ASP A 114 -9.47 -0.12 -3.18
N PRO A 115 -9.27 0.71 -2.14
CA PRO A 115 -8.02 0.69 -1.40
C PRO A 115 -7.79 -0.69 -0.76
N TYR A 116 -6.61 -1.28 -1.02
CA TYR A 116 -6.22 -2.52 -0.36
C TYR A 116 -5.51 -2.26 0.98
N MET A 117 -4.88 -1.10 1.15
CA MET A 117 -4.15 -0.69 2.36
C MET A 117 -4.37 0.79 2.66
N LYS A 118 -4.45 1.14 3.95
CA LYS A 118 -4.38 2.51 4.46
C LYS A 118 -3.06 2.70 5.17
N SER A 119 -2.47 3.85 5.01
CA SER A 119 -1.19 4.21 5.61
C SER A 119 -1.10 5.70 5.90
N GLU A 120 0.01 6.11 6.47
CA GLU A 120 0.33 7.50 6.77
C GLU A 120 1.80 7.73 6.46
N ILE A 121 2.15 8.91 5.96
CA ILE A 121 3.53 9.26 5.63
C ILE A 121 4.23 9.82 6.87
N PHE A 122 5.39 9.26 7.18
CA PHE A 122 6.25 9.61 8.30
C PHE A 122 7.67 9.98 7.85
N MET A 123 8.39 10.57 8.77
CA MET A 123 9.81 10.87 8.64
C MET A 123 10.64 9.66 9.09
N LEU A 124 11.51 9.16 8.20
CA LEU A 124 12.52 8.13 8.49
C LEU A 124 13.89 8.77 8.53
N VAL A 125 14.64 8.55 9.59
CA VAL A 125 15.96 9.13 9.83
C VAL A 125 16.95 8.10 10.35
N ARG A 126 18.25 8.44 10.41
CA ARG A 126 19.24 7.60 11.07
C ARG A 126 18.95 7.47 12.57
N GLY A 127 19.34 6.35 13.17
CA GLY A 127 19.07 6.03 14.57
C GLY A 127 19.69 7.04 15.56
N ASP A 128 20.84 7.61 15.21
CA ASP A 128 21.57 8.62 15.97
C ASP A 128 21.14 10.07 15.66
N GLU A 129 20.19 10.29 14.75
CA GLU A 129 19.74 11.64 14.41
C GLU A 129 19.15 12.36 15.63
N SER A 130 19.65 13.56 15.90
CA SER A 130 19.23 14.39 17.03
C SER A 130 19.12 15.88 16.70
N ARG A 131 19.47 16.29 15.47
CA ARG A 131 19.44 17.70 15.04
C ARG A 131 18.01 18.21 14.84
N PHE A 132 17.09 17.32 14.57
CA PHE A 132 15.67 17.62 14.39
C PHE A 132 14.78 16.45 14.83
N THR A 133 13.52 16.74 15.19
CA THR A 133 12.55 15.77 15.71
C THR A 133 11.22 15.79 14.96
N ASP A 134 11.01 16.80 14.11
CA ASP A 134 9.80 17.01 13.34
C ASP A 134 10.11 17.80 12.05
N ALA A 135 9.10 17.93 11.19
CA ALA A 135 9.20 18.63 9.91
C ALA A 135 9.61 20.11 10.08
N LYS A 136 9.12 20.77 11.12
CA LYS A 136 9.41 22.19 11.37
C LYS A 136 10.89 22.40 11.75
N SER A 137 11.43 21.58 12.63
CA SER A 137 12.84 21.63 13.03
C SER A 137 13.77 21.21 11.90
N PHE A 138 13.37 20.22 11.05
CA PHE A 138 14.08 19.90 9.83
C PHE A 138 14.11 21.08 8.84
N ALA A 139 12.97 21.73 8.61
CA ALA A 139 12.86 22.86 7.70
C ALA A 139 13.77 24.04 8.12
N ALA A 140 13.89 24.27 9.43
CA ALA A 140 14.67 25.38 10.01
C ALA A 140 16.17 25.26 9.79
N ASP A 141 16.73 24.09 9.56
CA ASP A 141 18.14 23.89 9.23
C ASP A 141 18.29 23.70 7.70
N GLU A 142 18.71 24.76 7.01
CA GLU A 142 18.89 24.76 5.55
C GLU A 142 19.98 23.81 5.04
N LYS A 143 20.81 23.26 5.92
CA LYS A 143 21.89 22.31 5.56
C LYS A 143 21.39 20.88 5.43
N LEU A 144 20.24 20.57 6.03
CA LEU A 144 19.68 19.22 6.01
C LEU A 144 19.08 18.88 4.67
N LEU A 145 19.32 17.65 4.20
CA LEU A 145 18.91 17.17 2.90
C LEU A 145 17.84 16.08 3.02
N VAL A 146 16.88 16.09 2.12
CA VAL A 146 15.86 15.03 2.00
C VAL A 146 16.07 14.22 0.73
N GLY A 147 16.08 12.88 0.86
CA GLY A 147 16.08 11.94 -0.26
C GLY A 147 14.67 11.63 -0.70
N ALA A 148 14.40 11.69 -2.00
CA ALA A 148 13.08 11.42 -2.54
C ALA A 148 13.13 10.80 -3.94
N GLN A 149 12.09 10.04 -4.29
CA GLN A 149 11.86 9.60 -5.66
C GLN A 149 10.82 10.53 -6.30
N ALA A 150 11.16 11.16 -7.41
CA ALA A 150 10.32 12.17 -8.06
C ALA A 150 8.91 11.64 -8.38
N GLY A 151 7.89 12.50 -8.24
CA GLY A 151 6.49 12.17 -8.60
C GLY A 151 5.77 11.21 -7.65
N THR A 152 6.43 10.74 -6.58
CA THR A 152 5.80 9.93 -5.53
C THR A 152 5.02 10.81 -4.53
N SER A 153 4.11 10.21 -3.74
CA SER A 153 3.44 10.94 -2.66
C SER A 153 4.43 11.42 -1.60
N PRO A 154 5.41 10.62 -1.13
CA PRO A 154 6.46 11.10 -0.23
C PRO A 154 7.26 12.28 -0.78
N PHE A 155 7.55 12.31 -2.09
CA PHE A 155 8.19 13.47 -2.71
C PHE A 155 7.35 14.75 -2.55
N TYR A 156 6.06 14.69 -2.89
CA TYR A 156 5.19 15.87 -2.77
C TYR A 156 4.99 16.29 -1.31
N VAL A 157 4.92 15.35 -0.37
CA VAL A 157 4.86 15.66 1.07
C VAL A 157 6.16 16.33 1.52
N ALA A 158 7.33 15.90 1.04
CA ALA A 158 8.60 16.58 1.31
C ALA A 158 8.58 18.03 0.80
N VAL A 159 8.07 18.25 -0.40
CA VAL A 159 7.98 19.58 -1.02
C VAL A 159 7.01 20.48 -0.25
N TYR A 160 5.77 20.04 -0.04
CA TYR A 160 4.67 20.92 0.37
C TYR A 160 4.40 20.90 1.88
N ASN A 161 4.71 19.82 2.59
CA ASN A 161 4.44 19.70 4.03
C ASN A 161 5.70 19.88 4.88
N VAL A 162 6.89 19.64 4.32
CA VAL A 162 8.16 19.74 5.06
C VAL A 162 8.96 20.98 4.64
N LEU A 163 9.01 21.29 3.34
CA LEU A 163 9.77 22.40 2.78
C LEU A 163 8.85 23.58 2.37
N ASP A 164 9.29 24.37 1.42
CA ASP A 164 8.71 25.66 1.02
C ASP A 164 7.75 25.60 -0.18
N GLY A 165 7.40 24.42 -0.67
CA GLY A 165 6.54 24.22 -1.84
C GLY A 165 7.27 24.30 -3.18
N ASN A 166 8.59 24.38 -3.19
CA ASN A 166 9.40 24.42 -4.40
C ASN A 166 9.91 23.01 -4.77
N GLU A 167 9.37 22.41 -5.82
CA GLU A 167 9.80 21.09 -6.31
C GLU A 167 11.26 21.04 -6.77
N ALA A 168 11.84 22.20 -7.15
CA ALA A 168 13.23 22.34 -7.51
C ALA A 168 14.14 22.75 -6.33
N ASN A 169 13.66 22.61 -5.09
CA ASN A 169 14.44 22.95 -3.90
C ASN A 169 15.75 22.14 -3.86
N PRO A 170 16.94 22.78 -3.78
CA PRO A 170 18.23 22.08 -3.85
C PRO A 170 18.49 21.12 -2.69
N ARG A 171 17.70 21.23 -1.62
CA ARG A 171 17.73 20.30 -0.47
C ARG A 171 17.12 18.94 -0.81
N ILE A 172 16.32 18.83 -1.88
CA ILE A 172 15.74 17.56 -2.33
C ILE A 172 16.75 16.86 -3.22
N LYS A 173 17.20 15.68 -2.79
CA LYS A 173 18.08 14.80 -3.56
C LYS A 173 17.24 13.70 -4.20
N LEU A 174 17.12 13.77 -5.52
CA LEU A 174 16.30 12.81 -6.28
C LEU A 174 17.10 11.53 -6.54
N MET A 175 16.46 10.40 -6.28
CA MET A 175 16.93 9.05 -6.58
C MET A 175 15.94 8.34 -7.51
N GLU A 176 16.42 7.35 -8.25
CA GLU A 176 15.61 6.60 -9.21
C GLU A 176 14.57 5.72 -8.53
N THR A 177 14.87 5.17 -7.33
CA THR A 177 14.00 4.25 -6.61
C THR A 177 13.88 4.63 -5.13
N PHE A 178 12.81 4.19 -4.48
CA PHE A 178 12.67 4.32 -3.03
C PHE A 178 13.81 3.60 -2.28
N ALA A 179 14.20 2.40 -2.71
CA ALA A 179 15.33 1.69 -2.10
C ALA A 179 16.62 2.51 -2.12
N ALA A 180 16.90 3.23 -3.22
CA ALA A 180 18.06 4.12 -3.31
C ALA A 180 17.98 5.29 -2.32
N THR A 181 16.80 5.82 -2.01
CA THR A 181 16.65 6.88 -0.99
C THR A 181 17.00 6.36 0.41
N VAL A 182 16.62 5.14 0.72
CA VAL A 182 16.93 4.50 2.02
C VAL A 182 18.44 4.22 2.14
N GLU A 183 19.10 3.79 1.07
CA GLU A 183 20.55 3.61 1.10
C GLU A 183 21.30 4.94 1.24
N ALA A 184 20.85 6.00 0.56
CA ALA A 184 21.39 7.36 0.71
C ALA A 184 21.20 7.91 2.14
N LEU A 185 20.10 7.55 2.83
CA LEU A 185 19.90 7.87 4.24
C LEU A 185 20.91 7.12 5.15
N LYS A 186 21.11 5.83 4.89
CA LYS A 186 22.06 5.00 5.65
C LYS A 186 23.51 5.47 5.49
N SER A 187 23.91 5.89 4.27
CA SER A 187 25.25 6.40 3.98
C SER A 187 25.50 7.81 4.52
N GLY A 188 24.44 8.57 4.81
CA GLY A 188 24.52 9.96 5.26
C GLY A 188 24.54 10.98 4.11
N ASP A 189 24.27 10.56 2.88
CA ASP A 189 24.15 11.46 1.73
C ASP A 189 22.89 12.33 1.81
N VAL A 190 21.87 11.87 2.56
CA VAL A 190 20.70 12.64 2.97
C VAL A 190 20.41 12.45 4.45
N ASP A 191 19.61 13.34 5.04
CA ASP A 191 19.30 13.34 6.47
C ASP A 191 17.90 12.84 6.78
N LEU A 192 17.01 12.91 5.80
CA LEU A 192 15.60 12.56 5.89
C LEU A 192 15.15 11.78 4.65
N VAL A 193 14.31 10.78 4.86
CA VAL A 193 13.48 10.16 3.83
C VAL A 193 12.04 10.13 4.34
N LEU A 194 11.06 10.38 3.48
CA LEU A 194 9.65 10.18 3.83
C LEU A 194 9.18 8.84 3.29
N THR A 195 8.39 8.13 4.09
CA THR A 195 7.87 6.81 3.74
C THR A 195 6.53 6.57 4.43
N ASP A 196 5.78 5.61 3.93
CA ASP A 196 4.57 5.14 4.60
C ASP A 196 4.89 4.44 5.93
N SER A 197 3.90 4.41 6.83
CA SER A 197 4.07 3.87 8.19
C SER A 197 4.43 2.39 8.20
N ALA A 198 3.91 1.60 7.26
CA ALA A 198 4.15 0.16 7.22
C ALA A 198 5.57 -0.16 6.73
N ALA A 199 6.02 0.45 5.62
CA ALA A 199 7.38 0.31 5.13
C ALA A 199 8.39 0.91 6.10
N GLY A 200 8.13 2.12 6.63
CA GLY A 200 9.00 2.78 7.61
C GLY A 200 9.22 1.95 8.86
N LYS A 201 8.14 1.34 9.40
CA LYS A 201 8.25 0.44 10.55
C LYS A 201 9.07 -0.81 10.22
N ALA A 202 8.80 -1.48 9.11
CA ALA A 202 9.52 -2.69 8.72
C ALA A 202 11.02 -2.42 8.49
N ILE A 203 11.34 -1.28 7.85
CA ILE A 203 12.73 -0.83 7.62
C ILE A 203 13.41 -0.50 8.95
N SER A 204 12.74 0.25 9.83
CA SER A 204 13.27 0.62 11.16
C SER A 204 13.54 -0.63 12.00
N ASP A 205 12.57 -1.52 12.14
CA ASP A 205 12.68 -2.76 12.93
C ASP A 205 13.78 -3.70 12.39
N GLY A 206 13.95 -3.76 11.06
CA GLY A 206 14.98 -4.56 10.40
C GLY A 206 16.36 -3.93 10.36
N SER A 207 16.53 -2.68 10.85
CA SER A 207 17.79 -1.92 10.73
C SER A 207 18.78 -2.08 11.89
N ASP A 208 18.48 -2.89 12.90
CA ASP A 208 19.27 -3.02 14.13
C ASP A 208 19.56 -1.66 14.80
N GLY A 209 18.54 -0.78 14.81
CA GLY A 209 18.61 0.56 15.40
C GLY A 209 19.35 1.61 14.56
N LYS A 210 19.75 1.27 13.34
CA LYS A 210 20.42 2.22 12.43
C LYS A 210 19.46 3.24 11.82
N LEU A 211 18.19 2.91 11.73
CA LEU A 211 17.13 3.80 11.27
C LEU A 211 15.98 3.84 12.28
N LYS A 212 15.27 4.97 12.34
CA LYS A 212 14.08 5.15 13.18
C LYS A 212 13.09 6.09 12.50
N MET A 213 11.82 5.89 12.80
CA MET A 213 10.76 6.84 12.46
C MET A 213 10.66 7.92 13.54
N ILE A 214 10.39 9.15 13.15
CA ILE A 214 10.22 10.30 14.07
C ILE A 214 9.03 11.17 13.68
N GLY A 215 8.56 11.99 14.62
CA GLY A 215 7.49 12.97 14.41
C GLY A 215 6.09 12.34 14.33
N GLU A 216 5.13 13.20 14.08
CA GLU A 216 3.74 12.82 13.83
C GLU A 216 3.53 12.53 12.33
N PRO A 217 2.44 11.82 11.95
CA PRO A 217 2.13 11.59 10.55
C PRO A 217 1.93 12.90 9.80
N LEU A 218 2.54 13.01 8.63
CA LEU A 218 2.50 14.21 7.80
C LEU A 218 1.29 14.23 6.85
N GLN A 219 0.83 13.05 6.44
CA GLN A 219 -0.30 12.88 5.54
C GLN A 219 -0.84 11.46 5.62
N ALA A 220 -2.17 11.30 5.59
CA ALA A 220 -2.81 10.00 5.39
C ALA A 220 -2.86 9.65 3.91
N GLU A 221 -2.76 8.35 3.59
CA GLU A 221 -2.84 7.84 2.22
C GLU A 221 -3.54 6.48 2.15
N GLU A 222 -4.03 6.14 0.97
CA GLU A 222 -4.61 4.84 0.65
C GLU A 222 -3.96 4.30 -0.62
N PHE A 223 -3.57 3.02 -0.63
CA PHE A 223 -3.00 2.36 -1.79
C PHE A 223 -4.05 1.57 -2.56
N GLY A 224 -4.00 1.67 -3.89
CA GLY A 224 -4.82 0.91 -4.82
C GLY A 224 -4.01 0.38 -5.99
N PHE A 225 -4.46 -0.71 -6.59
CA PHE A 225 -3.98 -1.15 -7.89
C PHE A 225 -4.51 -0.20 -8.96
N ILE A 226 -3.71 0.05 -10.00
CA ILE A 226 -4.12 0.90 -11.13
C ILE A 226 -4.40 0.08 -12.38
N PHE A 227 -5.32 0.58 -13.20
CA PHE A 227 -5.80 -0.06 -14.42
C PHE A 227 -5.91 0.97 -15.55
N PRO A 228 -5.86 0.54 -16.82
CA PRO A 228 -6.29 1.39 -17.92
C PRO A 228 -7.71 1.90 -17.69
N LYS A 229 -8.02 3.11 -18.15
CA LYS A 229 -9.36 3.67 -18.07
C LYS A 229 -10.41 2.74 -18.73
N GLY A 230 -11.48 2.46 -17.97
CA GLY A 230 -12.59 1.61 -18.40
C GLY A 230 -12.26 0.12 -18.38
N SER A 231 -11.24 -0.32 -17.62
CA SER A 231 -10.86 -1.72 -17.50
C SER A 231 -11.99 -2.57 -16.87
N ASP A 232 -12.28 -3.71 -17.47
CA ASP A 232 -13.22 -4.72 -16.96
C ASP A 232 -12.69 -5.48 -15.74
N LEU A 233 -11.41 -5.32 -15.42
CA LEU A 233 -10.77 -5.94 -14.27
C LEU A 233 -11.07 -5.24 -12.94
N VAL A 234 -11.45 -3.96 -12.94
CA VAL A 234 -11.65 -3.19 -11.69
C VAL A 234 -12.69 -3.84 -10.79
N ALA A 235 -13.86 -4.15 -11.31
CA ALA A 235 -14.94 -4.72 -10.51
C ALA A 235 -14.62 -6.13 -9.98
N PRO A 236 -14.09 -7.09 -10.77
CA PRO A 236 -13.63 -8.37 -10.25
C PRO A 236 -12.54 -8.24 -9.18
N ILE A 237 -11.53 -7.41 -9.39
CA ILE A 237 -10.45 -7.20 -8.41
C ILE A 237 -11.00 -6.61 -7.12
N ASN A 238 -11.93 -5.65 -7.17
CA ASN A 238 -12.57 -5.10 -5.97
C ASN A 238 -13.36 -6.15 -5.19
N ALA A 239 -14.10 -7.02 -5.87
CA ALA A 239 -14.78 -8.15 -5.24
C ALA A 239 -13.78 -9.09 -4.54
N GLY A 240 -12.64 -9.37 -5.17
CA GLY A 240 -11.54 -10.14 -4.59
C GLY A 240 -10.93 -9.46 -3.37
N ILE A 241 -10.61 -8.16 -3.44
CA ILE A 241 -10.09 -7.36 -2.33
C ILE A 241 -11.05 -7.43 -1.13
N ALA A 242 -12.35 -7.23 -1.36
CA ALA A 242 -13.37 -7.30 -0.31
C ALA A 242 -13.39 -8.68 0.36
N ALA A 243 -13.30 -9.76 -0.41
CA ALA A 243 -13.26 -11.13 0.11
C ALA A 243 -11.99 -11.41 0.93
N LEU A 244 -10.80 -10.97 0.45
CA LEU A 244 -9.52 -11.15 1.14
C LEU A 244 -9.47 -10.37 2.46
N LYS A 245 -10.11 -9.20 2.53
CA LYS A 245 -10.30 -8.45 3.79
C LYS A 245 -11.24 -9.17 4.74
N ALA A 246 -12.39 -9.62 4.23
CA ALA A 246 -13.45 -10.22 5.06
C ALA A 246 -13.02 -11.51 5.75
N ASP A 247 -12.16 -12.31 5.12
CA ASP A 247 -11.73 -13.61 5.69
C ASP A 247 -10.35 -13.54 6.39
N GLY A 248 -9.76 -12.34 6.55
CA GLY A 248 -8.49 -12.12 7.24
C GLY A 248 -7.26 -12.58 6.46
N THR A 249 -7.37 -12.84 5.15
CA THR A 249 -6.20 -13.20 4.32
C THR A 249 -5.21 -12.05 4.23
N PHE A 250 -5.68 -10.81 4.05
CA PHE A 250 -4.81 -9.64 4.04
C PHE A 250 -4.09 -9.42 5.38
N ASP A 251 -4.74 -9.72 6.51
CA ASP A 251 -4.09 -9.63 7.82
C ASP A 251 -2.94 -10.63 7.96
N LYS A 252 -3.10 -11.85 7.44
CA LYS A 252 -2.04 -12.87 7.42
C LYS A 252 -0.87 -12.48 6.52
N ILE A 253 -1.16 -11.91 5.35
CA ILE A 253 -0.13 -11.41 4.44
C ILE A 253 0.61 -10.23 5.09
N THR A 254 -0.12 -9.34 5.76
CA THR A 254 0.45 -8.20 6.50
C THR A 254 1.35 -8.68 7.64
N GLN A 255 0.89 -9.64 8.45
CA GLN A 255 1.72 -10.24 9.50
C GLN A 255 3.01 -10.83 8.92
N LYS A 256 2.91 -11.61 7.82
CA LYS A 256 4.07 -12.22 7.16
C LYS A 256 5.12 -11.18 6.75
N TRP A 257 4.72 -10.10 6.08
CA TRP A 257 5.67 -9.20 5.43
C TRP A 257 6.09 -8.01 6.29
N PHE A 258 5.21 -7.48 7.16
CA PHE A 258 5.50 -6.32 7.98
C PHE A 258 5.98 -6.65 9.40
N VAL A 259 5.77 -7.90 9.85
CA VAL A 259 6.15 -8.32 11.22
C VAL A 259 7.17 -9.45 11.21
N ASP A 260 6.87 -10.55 10.51
CA ASP A 260 7.65 -11.79 10.63
C ASP A 260 8.88 -11.81 9.69
N TYR A 261 8.76 -11.23 8.50
CA TYR A 261 9.86 -11.21 7.52
C TYR A 261 10.99 -10.28 7.99
N LYS A 262 12.22 -10.79 7.91
CA LYS A 262 13.46 -10.03 8.13
C LYS A 262 14.33 -10.19 6.88
N PRO A 263 14.72 -9.09 6.22
CA PRO A 263 15.55 -9.12 5.01
C PRO A 263 16.96 -9.67 5.23
#